data_381ac36eb2455ff3ce975ae857310854
#
_entry.id   381ac36eb2455ff3ce975ae857310854
#
_cell.length_a   1.000
_cell.length_b   1.000
_cell.length_c   1.000
_cell.angle_alpha   90.00
_cell.angle_beta   90.00
_cell.angle_gamma   90.00
#
_symmetry.space_group_name_H-M   'P 1'
#
loop_
_entity.id
_entity.type
_entity.pdbx_description
1 polymer ?
#
loop_
_entity_poly.entity_id
_entity_poly.type
_entity_poly.pdbx_seq_one_letter_code
_entity_poly.pdbx_strand_id
1 'polypeptide(L)'
;MQVRAMEIRQDDPRAPHVADLLAHHLEELRSVMGEHAQALDASGLSAPSVTFWTVWHGDALVGFGALKQLDDTHAEVKSMRAAPAARGTGVGRAILQHIIAEARKRGYARLSLETGTAPLHAPAVALYRSAGFVSCEPFADYEASPHNQFMSLDLSR
;
A
#
# COMPACT_ATOMS: atom_id res chain seq x y z
N MET A 1 -2.99 28.25 -13.46
CA MET A 1 -1.86 27.65 -12.72
C MET A 1 -1.77 26.17 -13.08
N GLN A 2 -0.61 25.75 -13.54
CA GLN A 2 -0.41 24.35 -13.87
C GLN A 2 -0.24 23.53 -12.58
N VAL A 3 -1.05 22.50 -12.45
CA VAL A 3 -0.86 21.49 -11.41
C VAL A 3 0.18 20.50 -11.94
N ARG A 4 1.27 20.31 -11.20
CA ARG A 4 2.26 19.31 -11.57
C ARG A 4 1.65 17.92 -11.47
N ALA A 5 1.84 17.11 -12.51
CA ALA A 5 1.43 15.72 -12.48
C ALA A 5 2.25 14.95 -11.43
N MET A 6 1.61 14.01 -10.75
CA MET A 6 2.31 13.08 -9.88
C MET A 6 3.15 12.13 -10.72
N GLU A 7 4.35 11.84 -10.26
CA GLU A 7 5.24 10.86 -10.87
C GLU A 7 5.41 9.68 -9.92
N ILE A 8 5.27 8.47 -10.45
CA ILE A 8 5.46 7.25 -9.68
C ILE A 8 6.70 6.55 -10.23
N ARG A 9 7.66 6.28 -9.33
CA ARG A 9 8.93 5.67 -9.68
C ARG A 9 9.11 4.37 -8.91
N GLN A 10 9.60 3.32 -9.58
CA GLN A 10 10.11 2.16 -8.87
C GLN A 10 11.35 2.60 -8.11
N ASP A 11 11.46 2.22 -6.83
CA ASP A 11 12.45 2.79 -5.95
C ASP A 11 12.97 1.76 -4.94
N ASP A 12 13.97 2.15 -4.18
CA ASP A 12 14.57 1.34 -3.13
C ASP A 12 14.02 1.79 -1.77
N PRO A 13 13.35 0.90 -1.02
CA PRO A 13 12.83 1.25 0.31
C PRO A 13 13.93 1.59 1.33
N ARG A 14 15.19 1.26 1.03
CA ARG A 14 16.35 1.59 1.87
C ARG A 14 16.98 2.94 1.53
N ALA A 15 16.49 3.61 0.48
CA ALA A 15 17.06 4.89 0.07
C ALA A 15 16.85 5.96 1.15
N PRO A 16 17.83 6.86 1.35
CA PRO A 16 17.73 7.90 2.38
C PRO A 16 16.50 8.79 2.25
N HIS A 17 16.05 9.07 1.02
CA HIS A 17 14.86 9.90 0.78
C HIS A 17 13.56 9.23 1.20
N VAL A 18 13.54 7.91 1.42
CA VAL A 18 12.38 7.14 1.88
C VAL A 18 12.36 7.02 3.39
N ALA A 19 13.53 7.05 4.04
CA ALA A 19 13.70 6.64 5.43
C ALA A 19 12.75 7.33 6.42
N ASP A 20 12.61 8.66 6.32
CA ASP A 20 11.79 9.42 7.26
C ASP A 20 10.30 9.11 7.11
N LEU A 21 9.80 9.03 5.88
CA LEU A 21 8.39 8.73 5.63
C LEU A 21 8.05 7.29 6.05
N LEU A 22 8.94 6.35 5.76
CA LEU A 22 8.75 4.95 6.17
C LEU A 22 8.77 4.81 7.69
N ALA A 23 9.71 5.46 8.37
CA ALA A 23 9.78 5.44 9.83
C ALA A 23 8.50 6.00 10.46
N HIS A 24 8.00 7.11 9.93
CA HIS A 24 6.73 7.72 10.40
C HIS A 24 5.56 6.77 10.19
N HIS A 25 5.48 6.11 9.04
CA HIS A 25 4.44 5.12 8.73
C HIS A 25 4.44 3.97 9.74
N LEU A 26 5.61 3.38 10.01
CA LEU A 26 5.74 2.26 10.94
C LEU A 26 5.42 2.68 12.37
N GLU A 27 5.88 3.85 12.79
CA GLU A 27 5.60 4.38 14.14
C GLU A 27 4.11 4.62 14.34
N GLU A 28 3.43 5.23 13.36
CA GLU A 28 1.99 5.49 13.43
C GLU A 28 1.20 4.19 13.52
N LEU A 29 1.54 3.17 12.73
CA LEU A 29 0.86 1.88 12.78
C LEU A 29 1.09 1.18 14.13
N ARG A 30 2.30 1.22 14.67
CA ARG A 30 2.60 0.61 15.97
C ARG A 30 1.89 1.34 17.11
N SER A 31 1.75 2.65 17.01
CA SER A 31 1.05 3.43 18.05
C SER A 31 -0.44 3.11 18.13
N VAL A 32 -1.05 2.73 16.99
CA VAL A 32 -2.49 2.42 16.90
C VAL A 32 -2.75 0.93 17.09
N MET A 33 -1.94 0.06 16.50
CA MET A 33 -2.18 -1.38 16.42
C MET A 33 -1.27 -2.20 17.35
N GLY A 34 -0.20 -1.61 17.86
CA GLY A 34 0.76 -2.29 18.71
C GLY A 34 1.33 -3.53 18.04
N GLU A 35 1.26 -4.68 18.73
CA GLU A 35 1.74 -5.97 18.21
C GLU A 35 0.94 -6.50 17.01
N HIS A 36 -0.24 -5.92 16.73
CA HIS A 36 -1.07 -6.32 15.58
C HIS A 36 -0.66 -5.62 14.28
N ALA A 37 0.32 -4.72 14.32
CA ALA A 37 0.82 -4.07 13.11
C ALA A 37 1.57 -5.08 12.23
N GLN A 38 1.16 -5.18 10.96
CA GLN A 38 1.68 -6.14 9.99
C GLN A 38 2.52 -5.48 8.89
N ALA A 39 2.89 -4.20 9.08
CA ALA A 39 3.66 -3.47 8.08
C ALA A 39 5.10 -3.98 7.99
N LEU A 40 5.61 -4.03 6.77
CA LEU A 40 7.01 -4.38 6.52
C LEU A 40 7.92 -3.18 6.74
N ASP A 41 9.09 -3.42 7.34
CA ASP A 41 10.17 -2.42 7.40
C ASP A 41 10.95 -2.39 6.07
N ALA A 42 12.00 -1.57 6.00
CA ALA A 42 12.81 -1.44 4.79
C ALA A 42 13.41 -2.77 4.34
N SER A 43 13.81 -3.63 5.28
CA SER A 43 14.35 -4.95 4.97
C SER A 43 13.30 -5.84 4.33
N GLY A 44 12.09 -5.91 4.90
CA GLY A 44 10.97 -6.68 4.34
C GLY A 44 10.54 -6.17 2.97
N LEU A 45 10.48 -4.86 2.80
CA LEU A 45 10.12 -4.23 1.52
C LEU A 45 11.20 -4.43 0.44
N SER A 46 12.43 -4.77 0.82
CA SER A 46 13.52 -5.06 -0.12
C SER A 46 13.59 -6.53 -0.55
N ALA A 47 12.68 -7.38 -0.08
CA ALA A 47 12.64 -8.79 -0.47
C ALA A 47 12.42 -8.93 -1.99
N PRO A 48 12.97 -9.99 -2.63
CA PRO A 48 12.81 -10.18 -4.09
C PRO A 48 11.35 -10.29 -4.55
N SER A 49 10.44 -10.72 -3.68
CA SER A 49 9.00 -10.82 -3.99
C SER A 49 8.28 -9.47 -3.94
N VAL A 50 8.95 -8.40 -3.54
CA VAL A 50 8.33 -7.08 -3.35
C VAL A 50 8.85 -6.09 -4.38
N THR A 51 7.93 -5.38 -5.01
CA THR A 51 8.24 -4.20 -5.84
C THR A 51 7.76 -2.97 -5.09
N PHE A 52 8.63 -1.98 -4.96
CA PHE A 52 8.37 -0.76 -4.20
C PHE A 52 8.39 0.45 -5.11
N TRP A 53 7.43 1.37 -4.89
CA TRP A 53 7.32 2.63 -5.64
C TRP A 53 7.25 3.81 -4.71
N THR A 54 7.82 4.92 -5.15
CA THR A 54 7.64 6.24 -4.53
C THR A 54 6.82 7.13 -5.45
N VAL A 55 6.07 8.05 -4.84
CA VAL A 55 5.22 9.02 -5.55
C VAL A 55 5.77 10.41 -5.29
N TRP A 56 5.96 11.16 -6.35
CA TRP A 56 6.60 12.48 -6.35
C TRP A 56 5.68 13.54 -6.92
N HIS A 57 5.73 14.70 -6.30
CA HIS A 57 5.09 15.91 -6.79
C HIS A 57 6.21 16.96 -6.99
N GLY A 58 6.75 17.07 -8.20
CA GLY A 58 8.01 17.77 -8.41
C GLY A 58 9.16 17.09 -7.66
N ASP A 59 9.83 17.80 -6.77
CA ASP A 59 10.93 17.27 -5.96
C ASP A 59 10.47 16.75 -4.59
N ALA A 60 9.18 16.81 -4.31
CA ALA A 60 8.64 16.39 -3.03
C ALA A 60 8.17 14.92 -3.08
N LEU A 61 8.68 14.11 -2.17
CA LEU A 61 8.19 12.74 -1.93
C LEU A 61 6.84 12.84 -1.20
N VAL A 62 5.77 12.39 -1.84
CA VAL A 62 4.41 12.54 -1.31
C VAL A 62 3.74 11.21 -0.95
N GLY A 63 4.37 10.09 -1.23
CA GLY A 63 3.83 8.78 -0.85
C GLY A 63 4.68 7.62 -1.33
N PHE A 64 4.27 6.42 -0.92
CA PHE A 64 4.86 5.18 -1.41
C PHE A 64 3.84 4.05 -1.35
N GLY A 65 4.16 2.96 -1.99
CA GLY A 65 3.38 1.74 -1.94
C GLY A 65 4.17 0.58 -2.51
N ALA A 66 3.70 -0.63 -2.25
CA ALA A 66 4.40 -1.84 -2.69
C ALA A 66 3.43 -2.93 -3.12
N LEU A 67 3.94 -3.82 -3.97
CA LEU A 67 3.26 -5.02 -4.43
C LEU A 67 4.12 -6.22 -4.03
N LYS A 68 3.53 -7.17 -3.30
CA LYS A 68 4.21 -8.39 -2.91
C LYS A 68 3.60 -9.57 -3.64
N GLN A 69 4.43 -10.35 -4.32
CA GLN A 69 4.00 -11.62 -4.92
C GLN A 69 3.78 -12.65 -3.81
N LEU A 70 2.58 -13.24 -3.77
CA LEU A 70 2.26 -14.33 -2.84
C LEU A 70 2.44 -15.68 -3.54
N ASP A 71 1.97 -15.80 -4.77
CA ASP A 71 2.15 -16.95 -5.66
C ASP A 71 2.00 -16.50 -7.12
N ASP A 72 1.91 -17.44 -8.05
CA ASP A 72 1.87 -17.12 -9.50
C ASP A 72 0.63 -16.32 -9.91
N THR A 73 -0.46 -16.39 -9.13
CA THR A 73 -1.75 -15.77 -9.49
C THR A 73 -2.24 -14.76 -8.48
N HIS A 74 -1.58 -14.63 -7.34
CA HIS A 74 -2.06 -13.82 -6.22
C HIS A 74 -0.96 -12.88 -5.72
N ALA A 75 -1.29 -11.60 -5.61
CA ALA A 75 -0.38 -10.58 -5.07
C ALA A 75 -1.07 -9.76 -3.99
N GLU A 76 -0.27 -9.05 -3.21
CA GLU A 76 -0.74 -8.25 -2.07
C GLU A 76 -0.26 -6.81 -2.18
N VAL A 77 -1.17 -5.86 -1.91
CA VAL A 77 -0.82 -4.45 -1.69
C VAL A 77 -0.18 -4.32 -0.32
N LYS A 78 1.04 -3.78 -0.26
CA LYS A 78 1.77 -3.56 1.00
C LYS A 78 2.13 -2.09 1.17
N SER A 79 2.14 -1.62 2.42
CA SER A 79 2.78 -0.37 2.83
C SER A 79 2.37 0.85 2.01
N MET A 80 1.09 0.96 1.63
CA MET A 80 0.59 2.12 0.90
C MET A 80 0.41 3.32 1.85
N ARG A 81 1.02 4.45 1.51
CA ARG A 81 1.03 5.63 2.37
C ARG A 81 1.11 6.93 1.58
N ALA A 82 0.28 7.90 1.93
CA ALA A 82 0.45 9.29 1.53
C ALA A 82 1.16 10.06 2.64
N ALA A 83 2.07 10.97 2.28
CA ALA A 83 2.70 11.84 3.26
C ALA A 83 1.62 12.71 3.96
N PRO A 84 1.79 13.05 5.27
CA PRO A 84 0.76 13.80 5.99
C PRO A 84 0.34 15.10 5.31
N ALA A 85 1.30 15.86 4.76
CA ALA A 85 1.02 17.11 4.08
C ALA A 85 0.31 16.94 2.73
N ALA A 86 0.29 15.72 2.18
CA ALA A 86 -0.30 15.42 0.87
C ALA A 86 -1.63 14.67 1.00
N ARG A 87 -2.12 14.43 2.20
CA ARG A 87 -3.41 13.76 2.41
C ARG A 87 -4.54 14.56 1.77
N GLY A 88 -5.48 13.85 1.15
CA GLY A 88 -6.62 14.47 0.47
C GLY A 88 -6.31 15.03 -0.92
N THR A 89 -5.09 14.84 -1.44
CA THR A 89 -4.68 15.35 -2.76
C THR A 89 -4.67 14.30 -3.87
N GLY A 90 -5.16 13.08 -3.60
CA GLY A 90 -5.23 12.02 -4.60
C GLY A 90 -4.01 11.11 -4.69
N VAL A 91 -3.04 11.24 -3.78
CA VAL A 91 -1.82 10.40 -3.76
C VAL A 91 -2.17 8.93 -3.53
N GLY A 92 -3.01 8.64 -2.54
CA GLY A 92 -3.44 7.26 -2.27
C GLY A 92 -4.13 6.61 -3.45
N ARG A 93 -5.02 7.35 -4.12
CA ARG A 93 -5.71 6.87 -5.32
C ARG A 93 -4.71 6.61 -6.45
N ALA A 94 -3.77 7.50 -6.67
CA ALA A 94 -2.77 7.36 -7.73
C ALA A 94 -1.91 6.12 -7.53
N ILE A 95 -1.41 5.90 -6.32
CA ILE A 95 -0.56 4.72 -6.04
C ILE A 95 -1.37 3.42 -6.11
N LEU A 96 -2.60 3.41 -5.61
CA LEU A 96 -3.45 2.22 -5.68
C LEU A 96 -3.76 1.85 -7.12
N GLN A 97 -4.13 2.82 -7.95
CA GLN A 97 -4.40 2.58 -9.37
C GLN A 97 -3.16 2.07 -10.10
N HIS A 98 -1.98 2.60 -9.75
CA HIS A 98 -0.71 2.13 -10.32
C HIS A 98 -0.45 0.67 -9.94
N ILE A 99 -0.63 0.31 -8.68
CA ILE A 99 -0.43 -1.06 -8.21
C ILE A 99 -1.41 -2.02 -8.88
N ILE A 100 -2.69 -1.64 -9.01
CA ILE A 100 -3.70 -2.45 -9.70
C ILE A 100 -3.30 -2.68 -11.17
N ALA A 101 -2.91 -1.62 -11.86
CA ALA A 101 -2.49 -1.71 -13.27
C ALA A 101 -1.26 -2.61 -13.43
N GLU A 102 -0.29 -2.48 -12.54
CA GLU A 102 0.91 -3.31 -12.56
C GLU A 102 0.60 -4.78 -12.28
N ALA A 103 -0.30 -5.05 -11.33
CA ALA A 103 -0.73 -6.41 -11.01
C ALA A 103 -1.41 -7.06 -12.23
N ARG A 104 -2.28 -6.33 -12.94
CA ARG A 104 -2.89 -6.82 -14.18
C ARG A 104 -1.86 -7.08 -15.26
N LYS A 105 -0.92 -6.17 -15.44
CA LYS A 105 0.14 -6.29 -16.44
C LYS A 105 1.00 -7.53 -16.19
N ARG A 106 1.24 -7.88 -14.94
CA ARG A 106 2.03 -9.06 -14.56
C ARG A 106 1.23 -10.36 -14.64
N GLY A 107 -0.08 -10.30 -14.89
CA GLY A 107 -0.92 -11.47 -15.08
C GLY A 107 -1.49 -12.05 -13.79
N TYR A 108 -1.48 -11.33 -12.68
CA TYR A 108 -2.13 -11.78 -11.46
C TYR A 108 -3.64 -11.80 -11.65
N ALA A 109 -4.29 -12.85 -11.13
CA ALA A 109 -5.74 -12.98 -11.16
C ALA A 109 -6.41 -12.27 -9.97
N ARG A 110 -5.69 -12.08 -8.87
CA ARG A 110 -6.23 -11.56 -7.63
C ARG A 110 -5.22 -10.66 -6.91
N LEU A 111 -5.72 -9.55 -6.38
CA LEU A 111 -4.94 -8.62 -5.57
C LEU A 111 -5.64 -8.48 -4.22
N SER A 112 -4.92 -8.70 -3.13
CA SER A 112 -5.48 -8.65 -1.77
C SER A 112 -4.70 -7.66 -0.91
N LEU A 113 -5.28 -7.29 0.21
CA LEU A 113 -4.64 -6.43 1.19
C LEU A 113 -5.14 -6.77 2.60
N GLU A 114 -4.30 -6.46 3.57
CA GLU A 114 -4.66 -6.44 4.97
C GLU A 114 -4.55 -4.99 5.45
N THR A 115 -5.51 -4.56 6.25
CA THR A 115 -5.49 -3.21 6.84
C THR A 115 -6.10 -3.27 8.24
N GLY A 116 -5.97 -2.19 8.99
CA GLY A 116 -6.54 -2.11 10.33
C GLY A 116 -8.01 -1.78 10.34
N THR A 117 -8.63 -1.94 11.51
CA THR A 117 -10.04 -1.58 11.76
C THR A 117 -10.20 -0.27 12.50
N ALA A 118 -9.09 0.35 12.96
CA ALA A 118 -9.13 1.63 13.66
C ALA A 118 -9.59 2.77 12.74
N PRO A 119 -10.16 3.87 13.31
CA PRO A 119 -10.63 5.00 12.51
C PRO A 119 -9.57 5.61 11.58
N LEU A 120 -8.29 5.53 11.95
CA LEU A 120 -7.17 5.97 11.10
C LEU A 120 -7.21 5.33 9.70
N HIS A 121 -7.70 4.10 9.60
CA HIS A 121 -7.72 3.34 8.34
C HIS A 121 -8.98 3.58 7.51
N ALA A 122 -9.98 4.30 8.02
CA ALA A 122 -11.25 4.49 7.32
C ALA A 122 -11.11 5.15 5.94
N PRO A 123 -10.28 6.20 5.75
CA PRO A 123 -10.11 6.78 4.42
C PRO A 123 -9.50 5.80 3.41
N ALA A 124 -8.53 4.99 3.84
CA ALA A 124 -7.92 3.97 2.98
C ALA A 124 -8.93 2.88 2.60
N VAL A 125 -9.73 2.41 3.56
CA VAL A 125 -10.77 1.42 3.31
C VAL A 125 -11.79 1.94 2.30
N ALA A 126 -12.23 3.19 2.44
CA ALA A 126 -13.14 3.81 1.48
C ALA A 126 -12.53 3.85 0.07
N LEU A 127 -11.25 4.15 -0.02
CA LEU A 127 -10.52 4.15 -1.29
C LEU A 127 -10.46 2.75 -1.91
N TYR A 128 -10.15 1.73 -1.12
CA TYR A 128 -10.12 0.34 -1.59
C TYR A 128 -11.50 -0.08 -2.12
N ARG A 129 -12.57 0.20 -1.38
CA ARG A 129 -13.94 -0.11 -1.81
C ARG A 129 -14.29 0.60 -3.11
N SER A 130 -13.92 1.87 -3.25
CA SER A 130 -14.18 2.64 -4.48
C SER A 130 -13.44 2.05 -5.70
N ALA A 131 -12.33 1.37 -5.48
CA ALA A 131 -11.56 0.70 -6.54
C ALA A 131 -12.08 -0.72 -6.86
N GLY A 132 -13.08 -1.21 -6.11
CA GLY A 132 -13.70 -2.51 -6.35
C GLY A 132 -13.28 -3.61 -5.39
N PHE A 133 -12.43 -3.32 -4.41
CA PHE A 133 -12.09 -4.29 -3.37
C PHE A 133 -13.29 -4.62 -2.51
N VAL A 134 -13.44 -5.88 -2.16
CA VAL A 134 -14.49 -6.39 -1.27
C VAL A 134 -13.86 -7.12 -0.10
N SER A 135 -14.59 -7.19 1.02
CA SER A 135 -14.13 -7.92 2.20
C SER A 135 -13.93 -9.40 1.87
N CYS A 136 -12.87 -9.98 2.40
CA CYS A 136 -12.54 -11.39 2.19
C CYS A 136 -11.99 -12.02 3.46
N GLU A 137 -11.78 -13.34 3.41
CA GLU A 137 -11.13 -14.09 4.48
C GLU A 137 -9.63 -13.76 4.55
N PRO A 138 -8.98 -14.02 5.71
CA PRO A 138 -7.53 -13.92 5.80
C PRO A 138 -6.83 -14.74 4.71
N PHE A 139 -5.72 -14.21 4.21
CA PHE A 139 -4.92 -14.85 3.18
C PHE A 139 -3.46 -14.92 3.64
N ALA A 140 -2.62 -15.63 2.90
CA ALA A 140 -1.21 -15.86 3.25
C ALA A 140 -1.10 -16.38 4.70
N ASP A 141 -0.20 -15.82 5.50
CA ASP A 141 0.02 -16.24 6.89
C ASP A 141 -0.74 -15.38 7.90
N TYR A 142 -1.65 -14.54 7.44
CA TYR A 142 -2.43 -13.68 8.33
C TYR A 142 -3.47 -14.46 9.12
N GLU A 143 -3.66 -14.06 10.38
CA GLU A 143 -4.72 -14.55 11.23
C GLU A 143 -5.78 -13.46 11.45
N ALA A 144 -7.05 -13.87 11.50
CA ALA A 144 -8.14 -12.95 11.79
C ALA A 144 -8.04 -12.42 13.22
N SER A 145 -8.28 -11.13 13.40
CA SER A 145 -8.34 -10.48 14.71
C SER A 145 -9.31 -9.29 14.65
N PRO A 146 -9.75 -8.76 15.82
CA PRO A 146 -10.57 -7.54 15.83
C PRO A 146 -9.83 -6.31 15.30
N HIS A 147 -8.51 -6.36 15.20
CA HIS A 147 -7.67 -5.22 14.80
C HIS A 147 -7.35 -5.20 13.31
N ASN A 148 -7.66 -6.28 12.60
CA ASN A 148 -7.32 -6.48 11.18
C ASN A 148 -8.56 -6.75 10.36
N GLN A 149 -8.54 -6.29 9.11
CA GLN A 149 -9.52 -6.68 8.11
C GLN A 149 -8.83 -6.96 6.78
N PHE A 150 -9.49 -7.75 5.94
CA PHE A 150 -8.92 -8.26 4.70
C PHE A 150 -9.85 -7.93 3.54
N MET A 151 -9.25 -7.54 2.42
CA MET A 151 -10.00 -7.19 1.21
C MET A 151 -9.30 -7.74 -0.01
N SER A 152 -10.06 -8.03 -1.06
CA SER A 152 -9.50 -8.51 -2.32
C SER A 152 -10.23 -7.93 -3.52
N LEU A 153 -9.50 -7.87 -4.63
CA LEU A 153 -9.97 -7.43 -5.94
C LEU A 153 -9.70 -8.56 -6.95
N ASP A 154 -10.74 -8.95 -7.67
CA ASP A 154 -10.63 -9.88 -8.80
C ASP A 154 -10.11 -9.12 -10.01
N LEU A 155 -8.93 -9.48 -10.50
CA LEU A 155 -8.27 -8.84 -11.64
C LEU A 155 -8.61 -9.48 -12.98
N SER A 156 -9.34 -10.60 -12.96
CA SER A 156 -9.70 -11.31 -14.18
C SER A 156 -10.88 -10.68 -14.94
N ARG A 157 -11.43 -9.62 -14.41
CA ARG A 157 -12.54 -8.88 -15.00
C ARG A 157 -12.11 -7.59 -15.66
#